data_343c1d065c4c077467ff14646a90b709
#
_entry.id   343c1d065c4c077467ff14646a90b709
#
_cell.length_a   1.000
_cell.length_b   1.000
_cell.length_c   1.000
_cell.angle_alpha   90.00
_cell.angle_beta   90.00
_cell.angle_gamma   90.00
#
_symmetry.space_group_name_H-M   'P 1'
#
loop_
_entity.id
_entity.type
_entity.pdbx_description
1 polymer ?
#
loop_
_entity_poly.entity_id
_entity_poly.type
_entity_poly.pdbx_seq_one_letter_code
_entity_poly.pdbx_strand_id
1 'polypeptide(L)'
;LFSVAVFSQEKFNLEAAEKTQAALNTEYAGKDKSPLTQEDRENFKGLDFFPISEKYFVIANFKRTDTEKPFEMKTTGARRPVYQKYGELTFTLEGKNFRLNLYQNIELSKKDAYHDSLFLPFSDLTSGKESYIGGRYIDVKIPKGDTMAIDFNQAYNPYCAYNHKYSCPIVPQDNDLDIEIRAGVKKFHD
;
A
#
# COMPACT_ATOMS: atom_id res chain seq x y z
N LEU A 1 -15.26 -13.67 -37.09
CA LEU A 1 -15.81 -13.54 -35.73
C LEU A 1 -14.68 -13.04 -34.83
N PHE A 2 -14.69 -11.72 -34.57
CA PHE A 2 -13.78 -11.12 -33.56
C PHE A 2 -14.42 -11.37 -32.19
N SER A 3 -13.78 -12.22 -31.38
CA SER A 3 -14.12 -12.37 -29.96
C SER A 3 -13.61 -11.12 -29.25
N VAL A 4 -14.51 -10.23 -28.91
CA VAL A 4 -14.20 -9.13 -27.99
C VAL A 4 -14.11 -9.76 -26.61
N ALA A 5 -12.89 -9.92 -26.09
CA ALA A 5 -12.68 -10.27 -24.71
C ALA A 5 -13.23 -9.12 -23.85
N VAL A 6 -14.39 -9.32 -23.25
CA VAL A 6 -14.92 -8.42 -22.24
C VAL A 6 -14.10 -8.61 -20.99
N PHE A 7 -13.04 -7.81 -20.82
CA PHE A 7 -12.36 -7.70 -19.53
C PHE A 7 -13.36 -7.04 -18.57
N SER A 8 -13.81 -7.79 -17.57
CA SER A 8 -14.57 -7.21 -16.46
C SER A 8 -13.70 -6.16 -15.79
N GLN A 9 -14.04 -4.90 -15.98
CA GLN A 9 -13.36 -3.79 -15.33
C GLN A 9 -13.59 -3.94 -13.82
N GLU A 10 -12.50 -3.97 -13.04
CA GLU A 10 -12.58 -3.99 -11.59
C GLU A 10 -13.39 -2.77 -11.10
N LYS A 11 -14.28 -2.99 -10.13
CA LYS A 11 -15.16 -1.96 -9.58
C LYS A 11 -14.89 -1.79 -8.11
N PHE A 12 -15.13 -0.57 -7.62
CA PHE A 12 -15.10 -0.30 -6.19
C PHE A 12 -16.02 -1.26 -5.44
N ASN A 13 -15.50 -1.80 -4.34
CA ASN A 13 -16.22 -2.73 -3.48
C ASN A 13 -16.09 -2.27 -2.03
N LEU A 14 -17.16 -1.65 -1.52
CA LEU A 14 -17.23 -1.16 -0.14
C LEU A 14 -16.96 -2.28 0.88
N GLU A 15 -17.60 -3.44 0.72
CA GLU A 15 -17.45 -4.58 1.63
C GLU A 15 -15.99 -5.08 1.68
N ALA A 16 -15.27 -5.08 0.56
CA ALA A 16 -13.86 -5.45 0.52
C ALA A 16 -12.99 -4.48 1.31
N ALA A 17 -13.25 -3.17 1.21
CA ALA A 17 -12.54 -2.15 1.98
C ALA A 17 -12.84 -2.28 3.48
N GLU A 18 -14.10 -2.43 3.87
CA GLU A 18 -14.52 -2.65 5.26
C GLU A 18 -13.88 -3.93 5.85
N LYS A 19 -13.88 -5.01 5.08
CA LYS A 19 -13.25 -6.28 5.49
C LYS A 19 -11.75 -6.13 5.72
N THR A 20 -11.05 -5.37 4.87
CA THR A 20 -9.62 -5.11 5.04
C THR A 20 -9.35 -4.32 6.31
N GLN A 21 -10.12 -3.26 6.59
CA GLN A 21 -10.00 -2.47 7.82
C GLN A 21 -10.31 -3.29 9.08
N ALA A 22 -11.35 -4.13 9.03
CA ALA A 22 -11.69 -5.04 10.12
C ALA A 22 -10.59 -6.10 10.36
N ALA A 23 -9.98 -6.62 9.30
CA ALA A 23 -8.87 -7.57 9.40
C ALA A 23 -7.63 -6.95 10.06
N LEU A 24 -7.27 -5.70 9.70
CA LEU A 24 -6.20 -4.96 10.36
C LEU A 24 -6.48 -4.76 11.86
N ASN A 25 -7.69 -4.35 12.22
CA ASN A 25 -8.08 -4.20 13.62
C ASN A 25 -7.97 -5.52 14.39
N THR A 26 -8.40 -6.63 13.78
CA THR A 26 -8.33 -7.96 14.40
C THR A 26 -6.88 -8.40 14.59
N GLU A 27 -6.02 -8.20 13.60
CA GLU A 27 -4.59 -8.53 13.68
C GLU A 27 -3.89 -7.71 14.77
N TYR A 28 -4.19 -6.41 14.85
CA TYR A 28 -3.52 -5.50 15.78
C TYR A 28 -3.98 -5.69 17.23
N ALA A 29 -5.24 -6.07 17.45
CA ALA A 29 -5.73 -6.49 18.77
C ALA A 29 -5.14 -7.83 19.22
N GLY A 30 -4.68 -8.68 18.30
CA GLY A 30 -4.15 -10.01 18.58
C GLY A 30 -2.82 -10.00 19.34
N LYS A 31 -2.54 -11.09 20.07
CA LYS A 31 -1.29 -11.21 20.84
C LYS A 31 -0.08 -11.58 19.98
N ASP A 32 -0.27 -12.40 18.95
CA ASP A 32 0.83 -13.07 18.26
C ASP A 32 1.43 -12.27 17.11
N LYS A 33 0.62 -11.48 16.41
CA LYS A 33 1.00 -10.77 15.19
C LYS A 33 0.93 -9.24 15.30
N SER A 34 0.44 -8.72 16.43
CA SER A 34 0.29 -7.28 16.62
C SER A 34 1.62 -6.54 16.50
N PRO A 35 1.69 -5.46 15.72
CA PRO A 35 2.86 -4.58 15.70
C PRO A 35 2.92 -3.64 16.90
N LEU A 36 1.84 -3.53 17.67
CA LEU A 36 1.72 -2.59 18.78
C LEU A 36 2.73 -2.90 19.90
N THR A 37 3.09 -1.89 20.67
CA THR A 37 3.73 -2.10 21.96
C THR A 37 2.78 -2.82 22.91
N GLN A 38 3.27 -3.34 24.02
CA GLN A 38 2.38 -3.96 25.01
C GLN A 38 1.38 -2.94 25.57
N GLU A 39 1.84 -1.75 25.89
CA GLU A 39 1.04 -0.65 26.43
C GLU A 39 -0.07 -0.24 25.45
N ASP A 40 0.29 0.00 24.18
CA ASP A 40 -0.69 0.35 23.15
C ASP A 40 -1.75 -0.74 22.96
N ARG A 41 -1.33 -2.01 22.97
CA ARG A 41 -2.24 -3.13 22.77
C ARG A 41 -3.23 -3.28 23.93
N GLU A 42 -2.79 -3.06 25.18
CA GLU A 42 -3.67 -3.10 26.36
C GLU A 42 -4.75 -2.03 26.31
N ASN A 43 -4.46 -0.90 25.66
CA ASN A 43 -5.38 0.23 25.50
C ASN A 43 -6.04 0.28 24.11
N PHE A 44 -5.78 -0.67 23.23
CA PHE A 44 -6.20 -0.66 21.83
C PHE A 44 -7.72 -0.77 21.69
N LYS A 45 -8.34 0.22 21.07
CA LYS A 45 -9.77 0.25 20.77
C LYS A 45 -10.08 0.15 19.28
N GLY A 46 -9.05 0.05 18.44
CA GLY A 46 -9.13 0.05 16.99
C GLY A 46 -8.23 1.12 16.39
N LEU A 47 -7.88 0.92 15.12
CA LEU A 47 -7.20 1.93 14.30
C LEU A 47 -8.19 3.01 13.89
N ASP A 48 -7.74 4.26 13.80
CA ASP A 48 -8.52 5.32 13.18
C ASP A 48 -8.32 5.31 11.66
N PHE A 49 -9.43 5.35 10.92
CA PHE A 49 -9.44 5.34 9.46
C PHE A 49 -10.11 6.61 8.93
N PHE A 50 -9.71 7.02 7.73
CA PHE A 50 -10.52 7.94 6.95
C PHE A 50 -11.83 7.25 6.53
N PRO A 51 -12.91 8.01 6.29
CA PRO A 51 -14.14 7.45 5.74
C PRO A 51 -13.87 6.76 4.40
N ILE A 52 -14.41 5.56 4.21
CA ILE A 52 -14.29 4.84 2.95
C ILE A 52 -15.02 5.62 1.86
N SER A 53 -14.35 5.80 0.72
CA SER A 53 -14.90 6.55 -0.41
C SER A 53 -14.48 5.96 -1.75
N GLU A 54 -15.44 5.75 -2.66
CA GLU A 54 -15.20 5.34 -4.04
C GLU A 54 -14.26 6.29 -4.80
N LYS A 55 -14.21 7.56 -4.42
CA LYS A 55 -13.28 8.56 -4.96
C LYS A 55 -11.83 8.10 -4.95
N TYR A 56 -11.44 7.33 -3.96
CA TYR A 56 -10.07 6.84 -3.76
C TYR A 56 -9.84 5.40 -4.27
N PHE A 57 -10.77 4.91 -5.09
CA PHE A 57 -10.59 3.72 -5.91
C PHE A 57 -10.34 4.15 -7.36
N VAL A 58 -9.17 3.84 -7.90
CA VAL A 58 -8.78 4.26 -9.25
C VAL A 58 -8.34 3.07 -10.08
N ILE A 59 -8.64 3.10 -11.37
CA ILE A 59 -8.06 2.17 -12.35
C ILE A 59 -6.86 2.85 -12.97
N ALA A 60 -5.69 2.30 -12.71
CA ALA A 60 -4.43 2.79 -13.24
C ALA A 60 -4.02 2.02 -14.50
N ASN A 61 -3.39 2.69 -15.45
CA ASN A 61 -2.65 2.00 -16.51
C ASN A 61 -1.36 1.44 -15.91
N PHE A 62 -1.08 0.19 -16.19
CA PHE A 62 0.11 -0.52 -15.73
C PHE A 62 1.10 -0.70 -16.90
N LYS A 63 2.35 -0.38 -16.65
CA LYS A 63 3.46 -0.64 -17.56
C LYS A 63 4.56 -1.41 -16.84
N ARG A 64 4.86 -2.64 -17.32
CA ARG A 64 5.97 -3.45 -16.82
C ARG A 64 7.32 -2.79 -17.13
N THR A 65 8.28 -2.88 -16.20
CA THR A 65 9.65 -2.34 -16.34
C THR A 65 10.68 -3.47 -16.23
N ASP A 66 10.85 -4.23 -17.33
CA ASP A 66 11.68 -5.45 -17.34
C ASP A 66 13.19 -5.20 -17.24
N THR A 67 13.63 -3.99 -17.57
CA THR A 67 15.05 -3.63 -17.61
C THR A 67 15.61 -3.07 -16.30
N GLU A 68 14.75 -2.85 -15.31
CA GLU A 68 15.17 -2.30 -14.02
C GLU A 68 15.97 -3.33 -13.23
N LYS A 69 17.08 -2.85 -12.64
CA LYS A 69 17.94 -3.70 -11.81
C LYS A 69 17.44 -3.77 -10.37
N PRO A 70 17.63 -4.91 -9.69
CA PRO A 70 17.42 -4.98 -8.25
C PRO A 70 18.29 -3.96 -7.50
N PHE A 71 17.76 -3.42 -6.41
CA PHE A 71 18.44 -2.45 -5.55
C PHE A 71 18.11 -2.69 -4.08
N GLU A 72 18.98 -2.22 -3.20
CA GLU A 72 18.73 -2.23 -1.75
C GLU A 72 17.79 -1.10 -1.36
N MET A 73 16.58 -1.44 -0.93
CA MET A 73 15.61 -0.45 -0.46
C MET A 73 15.97 0.04 0.94
N LYS A 74 16.08 1.36 1.10
CA LYS A 74 16.30 1.97 2.42
C LYS A 74 15.15 1.67 3.36
N THR A 75 15.47 1.47 4.64
CA THR A 75 14.48 1.27 5.70
C THR A 75 14.73 2.23 6.85
N THR A 76 13.77 2.32 7.76
CA THR A 76 13.89 3.10 9.01
C THR A 76 14.95 2.54 9.97
N GLY A 77 15.45 1.33 9.73
CA GLY A 77 16.53 0.68 10.50
C GLY A 77 17.72 0.29 9.64
N ALA A 78 18.47 -0.72 10.11
CA ALA A 78 19.68 -1.19 9.43
C ALA A 78 19.43 -2.14 8.26
N ARG A 79 18.24 -2.75 8.18
CA ARG A 79 17.90 -3.70 7.09
C ARG A 79 17.95 -3.00 5.73
N ARG A 80 18.39 -3.75 4.73
CA ARG A 80 18.42 -3.32 3.31
C ARG A 80 17.86 -4.45 2.45
N PRO A 81 16.52 -4.68 2.47
CA PRO A 81 15.91 -5.71 1.63
C PRO A 81 16.08 -5.36 0.15
N VAL A 82 16.28 -6.39 -0.67
CA VAL A 82 16.46 -6.22 -2.11
C VAL A 82 15.09 -6.20 -2.78
N TYR A 83 14.82 -5.10 -3.47
CA TYR A 83 13.62 -4.91 -4.30
C TYR A 83 14.01 -4.66 -5.75
N GLN A 84 13.08 -4.89 -6.64
CA GLN A 84 13.14 -4.46 -8.03
C GLN A 84 11.91 -3.61 -8.34
N LYS A 85 12.09 -2.50 -9.05
CA LYS A 85 10.96 -1.79 -9.63
C LYS A 85 10.31 -2.73 -10.66
N TYR A 86 9.08 -3.14 -10.37
CA TYR A 86 8.34 -4.11 -11.18
C TYR A 86 7.60 -3.46 -12.33
N GLY A 87 7.07 -2.27 -12.10
CA GLY A 87 6.31 -1.53 -13.09
C GLY A 87 5.94 -0.14 -12.61
N GLU A 88 5.29 0.58 -13.52
CA GLU A 88 4.73 1.90 -13.27
C GLU A 88 3.22 1.88 -13.40
N LEU A 89 2.57 2.62 -12.54
CA LEU A 89 1.14 2.89 -12.58
C LEU A 89 0.93 4.37 -12.94
N THR A 90 0.05 4.65 -13.89
CA THR A 90 -0.40 6.01 -14.18
C THR A 90 -1.90 6.08 -14.06
N PHE A 91 -2.42 7.08 -13.36
CA PHE A 91 -3.84 7.25 -13.09
C PHE A 91 -4.23 8.71 -12.96
N THR A 92 -5.51 8.98 -13.06
CA THR A 92 -6.09 10.31 -12.85
C THR A 92 -6.89 10.31 -11.55
N LEU A 93 -6.65 11.30 -10.68
CA LEU A 93 -7.44 11.54 -9.48
C LEU A 93 -7.70 13.04 -9.37
N GLU A 94 -8.96 13.42 -9.15
CA GLU A 94 -9.40 14.84 -9.10
C GLU A 94 -8.94 15.68 -10.32
N GLY A 95 -8.93 15.07 -11.50
CA GLY A 95 -8.55 15.74 -12.76
C GLY A 95 -7.04 15.93 -12.94
N LYS A 96 -6.20 15.47 -12.01
CA LYS A 96 -4.74 15.50 -12.12
C LYS A 96 -4.20 14.09 -12.43
N ASN A 97 -3.12 14.05 -13.20
CA ASN A 97 -2.43 12.80 -13.52
C ASN A 97 -1.32 12.52 -12.52
N PHE A 98 -1.25 11.29 -12.07
CA PHE A 98 -0.25 10.81 -11.11
C PHE A 98 0.44 9.56 -11.63
N ARG A 99 1.63 9.30 -11.05
CA ARG A 99 2.42 8.10 -11.30
C ARG A 99 2.87 7.52 -9.97
N LEU A 100 2.85 6.19 -9.86
CA LEU A 100 3.43 5.42 -8.77
C LEU A 100 4.24 4.27 -9.33
N ASN A 101 5.34 3.92 -8.69
CA ASN A 101 6.14 2.75 -8.99
C ASN A 101 5.71 1.58 -8.11
N LEU A 102 5.59 0.40 -8.72
CA LEU A 102 5.39 -0.87 -8.04
C LEU A 102 6.74 -1.56 -7.82
N TYR A 103 6.89 -2.19 -6.67
CA TYR A 103 8.10 -2.91 -6.31
C TYR A 103 7.82 -4.37 -6.00
N GLN A 104 8.75 -5.24 -6.34
CA GLN A 104 8.74 -6.65 -5.94
C GLN A 104 9.91 -6.93 -5.01
N ASN A 105 9.64 -7.52 -3.86
CA ASN A 105 10.69 -8.00 -2.97
C ASN A 105 11.27 -9.30 -3.52
N ILE A 106 12.55 -9.30 -3.88
CA ILE A 106 13.21 -10.43 -4.57
C ILE A 106 13.24 -11.69 -3.69
N GLU A 107 13.45 -11.57 -2.39
CA GLU A 107 13.50 -12.74 -1.51
C GLU A 107 12.09 -13.29 -1.20
N LEU A 108 11.10 -12.42 -1.07
CA LEU A 108 9.73 -12.86 -0.85
C LEU A 108 9.13 -13.51 -2.11
N SER A 109 9.44 -12.99 -3.30
CA SER A 109 8.90 -13.53 -4.55
C SER A 109 9.35 -14.97 -4.87
N LYS A 110 10.40 -15.47 -4.20
CA LYS A 110 10.84 -16.87 -4.31
C LYS A 110 9.95 -17.84 -3.53
N LYS A 111 9.07 -17.33 -2.67
CA LYS A 111 8.14 -18.14 -1.87
C LYS A 111 6.79 -18.23 -2.57
N ASP A 112 6.22 -19.43 -2.66
CA ASP A 112 4.95 -19.69 -3.36
C ASP A 112 3.80 -18.76 -2.92
N ALA A 113 3.73 -18.45 -1.62
CA ALA A 113 2.69 -17.57 -1.08
C ALA A 113 2.81 -16.09 -1.51
N TYR A 114 3.97 -15.66 -2.03
CA TYR A 114 4.28 -14.26 -2.34
C TYR A 114 4.82 -14.04 -3.75
N HIS A 115 4.86 -15.09 -4.59
CA HIS A 115 5.45 -15.01 -5.94
C HIS A 115 4.82 -13.95 -6.84
N ASP A 116 3.53 -13.67 -6.63
CA ASP A 116 2.73 -12.70 -7.35
C ASP A 116 2.45 -11.41 -6.55
N SER A 117 3.09 -11.24 -5.39
CA SER A 117 2.87 -10.08 -4.53
C SER A 117 3.75 -8.91 -4.95
N LEU A 118 3.14 -7.73 -5.03
CA LEU A 118 3.80 -6.46 -5.29
C LEU A 118 3.53 -5.49 -4.14
N PHE A 119 4.46 -4.59 -3.93
CA PHE A 119 4.48 -3.59 -2.89
C PHE A 119 4.30 -2.20 -3.51
N LEU A 120 3.28 -1.47 -3.07
CA LEU A 120 2.96 -0.11 -3.48
C LEU A 120 3.07 0.83 -2.29
N PRO A 121 4.27 1.32 -1.96
CA PRO A 121 4.43 2.38 -0.97
C PRO A 121 4.10 3.74 -1.58
N PHE A 122 3.50 4.64 -0.81
CA PHE A 122 3.28 6.03 -1.22
C PHE A 122 3.27 6.99 -0.03
N SER A 123 3.63 8.23 -0.28
CA SER A 123 3.37 9.38 0.59
C SER A 123 2.48 10.38 -0.14
N ASP A 124 1.85 11.26 0.60
CA ASP A 124 0.90 12.25 0.09
C ASP A 124 0.83 13.46 1.03
N LEU A 125 0.06 14.49 0.68
CA LEU A 125 -0.02 15.73 1.46
C LEU A 125 -0.66 15.58 2.84
N THR A 126 -1.25 14.41 3.18
CA THR A 126 -1.72 14.09 4.55
C THR A 126 -0.58 13.57 5.44
N SER A 127 0.54 13.13 4.86
CA SER A 127 1.67 12.53 5.57
C SER A 127 2.28 13.53 6.56
N GLY A 128 2.41 13.10 7.82
CA GLY A 128 2.88 13.95 8.93
C GLY A 128 1.83 14.89 9.52
N LYS A 129 0.62 14.90 8.98
CA LYS A 129 -0.53 15.67 9.48
C LYS A 129 -1.63 14.73 9.99
N GLU A 130 -2.38 14.12 9.06
CA GLU A 130 -3.51 13.24 9.34
C GLU A 130 -3.13 11.76 9.20
N SER A 131 -2.10 11.44 8.41
CA SER A 131 -1.54 10.10 8.26
C SER A 131 -0.07 10.04 8.71
N TYR A 132 0.48 8.84 8.78
CA TYR A 132 1.86 8.63 9.24
C TYR A 132 2.87 9.35 8.34
N ILE A 133 3.83 10.04 8.97
CA ILE A 133 4.85 10.86 8.29
C ILE A 133 5.70 10.05 7.28
N GLY A 134 5.94 8.77 7.55
CA GLY A 134 6.71 7.87 6.68
C GLY A 134 5.93 7.33 5.47
N GLY A 135 4.69 7.80 5.25
CA GLY A 135 3.80 7.30 4.22
C GLY A 135 3.08 6.01 4.58
N ARG A 136 2.37 5.45 3.63
CA ARG A 136 1.51 4.26 3.77
C ARG A 136 1.80 3.24 2.67
N TYR A 137 1.29 2.03 2.84
CA TYR A 137 1.51 0.92 1.94
C TYR A 137 0.20 0.32 1.47
N ILE A 138 0.22 -0.23 0.27
CA ILE A 138 -0.82 -1.10 -0.28
C ILE A 138 -0.10 -2.34 -0.84
N ASP A 139 -0.54 -3.54 -0.44
CA ASP A 139 -0.10 -4.77 -1.08
C ASP A 139 -1.05 -5.11 -2.22
N VAL A 140 -0.49 -5.39 -3.38
CA VAL A 140 -1.24 -5.73 -4.58
C VAL A 140 -0.67 -6.97 -5.24
N LYS A 141 -1.40 -7.52 -6.20
CA LYS A 141 -0.97 -8.68 -6.99
C LYS A 141 -0.50 -8.25 -8.38
N ILE A 142 0.34 -9.07 -9.00
CA ILE A 142 0.74 -8.86 -10.40
C ILE A 142 -0.52 -8.79 -11.28
N PRO A 143 -0.74 -7.69 -12.01
CA PRO A 143 -1.90 -7.57 -12.88
C PRO A 143 -1.81 -8.55 -14.06
N LYS A 144 -2.95 -9.02 -14.53
CA LYS A 144 -3.03 -9.93 -15.69
C LYS A 144 -3.02 -9.19 -17.04
N GLY A 145 -3.12 -7.87 -17.03
CA GLY A 145 -3.18 -7.02 -18.22
C GLY A 145 -2.43 -5.72 -18.02
N ASP A 146 -2.82 -4.73 -18.79
CA ASP A 146 -2.23 -3.38 -18.83
C ASP A 146 -2.95 -2.36 -17.91
N THR A 147 -3.86 -2.84 -17.05
CA THR A 147 -4.54 -2.06 -16.04
C THR A 147 -4.51 -2.73 -14.69
N MET A 148 -4.63 -1.93 -13.62
CA MET A 148 -4.69 -2.39 -12.23
C MET A 148 -5.57 -1.45 -11.42
N ALA A 149 -6.44 -2.01 -10.56
CA ALA A 149 -7.12 -1.22 -9.55
C ALA A 149 -6.18 -0.87 -8.40
N ILE A 150 -6.24 0.37 -7.94
CA ILE A 150 -5.64 0.84 -6.70
C ILE A 150 -6.78 1.28 -5.79
N ASP A 151 -6.95 0.62 -4.65
CA ASP A 151 -7.91 1.03 -3.63
C ASP A 151 -7.17 1.62 -2.43
N PHE A 152 -7.04 2.94 -2.40
CA PHE A 152 -6.39 3.65 -1.30
C PHE A 152 -7.12 3.50 0.03
N ASN A 153 -8.41 3.08 0.04
CA ASN A 153 -9.13 2.77 1.28
C ASN A 153 -8.53 1.58 2.04
N GLN A 154 -7.71 0.76 1.37
CA GLN A 154 -6.99 -0.37 1.95
C GLN A 154 -5.56 -0.01 2.40
N ALA A 155 -5.15 1.26 2.27
CA ALA A 155 -3.82 1.68 2.68
C ALA A 155 -3.62 1.55 4.20
N TYR A 156 -2.44 1.02 4.57
CA TYR A 156 -2.06 0.78 5.96
C TYR A 156 -0.70 1.42 6.30
N ASN A 157 -0.46 1.68 7.58
CA ASN A 157 0.83 2.20 8.04
C ASN A 157 1.88 1.09 8.17
N PRO A 158 3.16 1.39 7.90
CA PRO A 158 4.25 0.48 8.24
C PRO A 158 4.29 0.20 9.75
N TYR A 159 4.73 -0.99 10.14
CA TYR A 159 4.79 -1.40 11.56
C TYR A 159 5.63 -0.46 12.43
N CYS A 160 6.62 0.24 11.86
CA CYS A 160 7.41 1.23 12.59
C CYS A 160 6.61 2.46 13.03
N ALA A 161 5.42 2.71 12.46
CA ALA A 161 4.50 3.72 12.93
C ALA A 161 3.91 3.40 14.31
N TYR A 162 3.93 2.13 14.70
CA TYR A 162 3.38 1.62 15.96
C TYR A 162 4.47 1.22 16.96
N ASN A 163 5.64 0.81 16.47
CA ASN A 163 6.71 0.33 17.34
C ASN A 163 8.07 0.46 16.64
N HIS A 164 8.95 1.25 17.22
CA HIS A 164 10.27 1.57 16.67
C HIS A 164 11.24 0.36 16.55
N LYS A 165 10.90 -0.79 17.10
CA LYS A 165 11.67 -2.02 16.88
C LYS A 165 11.65 -2.52 15.44
N TYR A 166 10.65 -2.10 14.66
CA TYR A 166 10.50 -2.52 13.27
C TYR A 166 11.33 -1.67 12.31
N SER A 167 11.91 -2.33 11.32
CA SER A 167 12.65 -1.71 10.24
C SER A 167 11.83 -1.81 8.96
N CYS A 168 11.19 -0.70 8.57
CA CYS A 168 10.22 -0.64 7.49
C CYS A 168 10.79 0.10 6.27
N PRO A 169 10.46 -0.31 5.03
CA PRO A 169 10.84 0.39 3.82
C PRO A 169 10.46 1.88 3.86
N ILE A 170 11.39 2.74 3.46
CA ILE A 170 11.11 4.16 3.28
C ILE A 170 10.49 4.35 1.90
N VAL A 171 9.39 5.11 1.84
CA VAL A 171 8.73 5.44 0.56
C VAL A 171 9.73 6.13 -0.36
N PRO A 172 9.98 5.60 -1.57
CA PRO A 172 10.83 6.28 -2.56
C PRO A 172 10.20 7.62 -2.98
N GLN A 173 11.03 8.63 -3.20
CA GLN A 173 10.58 9.98 -3.57
C GLN A 173 9.68 10.00 -4.83
N ASP A 174 9.91 9.09 -5.78
CA ASP A 174 9.08 8.96 -6.98
C ASP A 174 7.63 8.52 -6.68
N ASN A 175 7.36 8.07 -5.46
CA ASN A 175 6.03 7.67 -4.98
C ASN A 175 5.42 8.71 -4.01
N ASP A 176 5.91 9.96 -4.06
CA ASP A 176 5.29 11.07 -3.34
C ASP A 176 4.23 11.74 -4.21
N LEU A 177 2.99 11.81 -3.70
CA LEU A 177 1.83 12.32 -4.42
C LEU A 177 1.50 13.75 -3.95
N ASP A 178 1.53 14.70 -4.88
CA ASP A 178 1.11 16.11 -4.63
C ASP A 178 -0.42 16.24 -4.61
N ILE A 179 -1.06 15.48 -3.73
CA ILE A 179 -2.49 15.48 -3.45
C ILE A 179 -2.74 14.90 -2.06
N GLU A 180 -3.86 15.23 -1.42
CA GLU A 180 -4.29 14.61 -0.17
C GLU A 180 -5.07 13.32 -0.46
N ILE A 181 -4.56 12.17 0.01
CA ILE A 181 -5.25 10.88 -0.04
C ILE A 181 -5.90 10.61 1.32
N ARG A 182 -7.08 11.17 1.54
CA ARG A 182 -7.86 10.94 2.77
C ARG A 182 -8.63 9.62 2.69
N ALA A 183 -7.87 8.51 2.59
CA ALA A 183 -8.38 7.14 2.55
C ALA A 183 -7.42 6.21 3.32
N GLY A 184 -7.90 5.06 3.77
CA GLY A 184 -7.11 4.11 4.55
C GLY A 184 -6.87 4.56 5.99
N VAL A 185 -5.79 4.05 6.59
CA VAL A 185 -5.48 4.29 8.01
C VAL A 185 -4.90 5.68 8.24
N LYS A 186 -5.28 6.33 9.35
CA LYS A 186 -4.69 7.59 9.83
C LYS A 186 -3.44 7.33 10.67
N LYS A 187 -2.78 8.41 11.13
CA LYS A 187 -1.66 8.29 12.10
C LYS A 187 -2.15 7.64 13.40
N PHE A 188 -1.27 6.91 14.06
CA PHE A 188 -1.59 6.21 15.31
C PHE A 188 -1.13 7.00 16.53
N HIS A 189 0.06 7.58 16.50
CA HIS A 189 0.57 8.50 17.50
C HIS A 189 0.71 9.92 16.95
N ASP A 190 0.68 10.92 17.82
CA ASP A 190 0.95 12.32 17.51
C ASP A 190 2.45 12.61 17.35
#